data_e1cf422f42d0510f76f5bd890a5fed39
#
_entry.id   e1cf422f42d0510f76f5bd890a5fed39
#
_cell.length_a   1.000
_cell.length_b   1.000
_cell.length_c   1.000
_cell.angle_alpha   90.00
_cell.angle_beta   90.00
_cell.angle_gamma   90.00
#
_symmetry.space_group_name_H-M   'P 1'
#
loop_
_entity.id
_entity.type
_entity.pdbx_description
1 polymer ?
#
loop_
_entity_poly.entity_id
_entity_poly.type
_entity_poly.pdbx_seq_one_letter_code
_entity_poly.pdbx_strand_id
1 'polypeptide(L)'
;MRPLDQCQSIDEAWVAVLQAAHHEAHGRLLHVVVAIDAPGPPMPELVALNDELLQQSGHHCVDRVASTVFPSSSYADPGLTFDPDMPAESLAILDSAEQDLYSRYRTMLPQLQTFDGNSHGTYFGRLVSWPGKDGDGYNQLEVRVRQLRGRRRRKWSSTNAADMTTDDPVWSGGLREYDAQDERPFGFPCLVHIDISVVNNRLSLLAVYRNWYLIEKAYGNLIGLTRLHHFLAQQTGYELGELMVHATVADAQQHAITKVAVAALLDRANEQLAARPGRETAANGVAVTRELSSSSHGRIPAGTSR
;
A
#
# COMPACT_ATOMS: atom_id res chain seq x y z
N MET A 1 -15.38 -9.25 8.10
CA MET A 1 -14.24 -8.31 8.11
C MET A 1 -13.44 -8.59 9.35
N ARG A 2 -12.18 -8.97 9.21
CA ARG A 2 -11.24 -9.12 10.34
C ARG A 2 -10.29 -7.92 10.32
N PRO A 3 -10.51 -6.88 11.14
CA PRO A 3 -9.47 -5.90 11.39
C PRO A 3 -8.33 -6.62 12.12
N LEU A 4 -7.12 -6.51 11.60
CA LEU A 4 -5.94 -6.81 12.38
C LEU A 4 -5.63 -5.58 13.24
N ASP A 5 -5.03 -5.82 14.40
CA ASP A 5 -4.57 -4.73 15.24
C ASP A 5 -3.66 -3.79 14.43
N GLN A 6 -3.65 -2.52 14.80
CA GLN A 6 -2.81 -1.53 14.17
C GLN A 6 -1.33 -1.91 14.31
N CYS A 7 -0.65 -2.04 13.17
CA CYS A 7 0.76 -2.45 13.11
C CYS A 7 1.67 -1.23 13.10
N GLN A 8 2.82 -1.33 13.75
CA GLN A 8 3.79 -0.23 13.77
C GLN A 8 4.66 -0.18 12.50
N SER A 9 4.82 -1.32 11.82
CA SER A 9 5.64 -1.42 10.61
C SER A 9 5.02 -2.35 9.57
N ILE A 10 5.52 -2.26 8.33
CA ILE A 10 5.14 -3.18 7.25
C ILE A 10 5.56 -4.61 7.54
N ASP A 11 6.63 -4.80 8.29
CA ASP A 11 7.14 -6.10 8.71
C ASP A 11 6.15 -6.81 9.65
N GLU A 12 5.71 -6.09 10.68
CA GLU A 12 4.68 -6.58 11.62
C GLU A 12 3.37 -6.89 10.88
N ALA A 13 2.95 -5.98 10.00
CA ALA A 13 1.74 -6.13 9.21
C ALA A 13 1.78 -7.40 8.35
N TRP A 14 2.88 -7.62 7.62
CA TRP A 14 3.05 -8.81 6.79
C TRP A 14 3.01 -10.10 7.62
N VAL A 15 3.78 -10.17 8.70
CA VAL A 15 3.84 -11.35 9.57
C VAL A 15 2.48 -11.61 10.22
N ALA A 16 1.79 -10.59 10.71
CA ALA A 16 0.47 -10.72 11.34
C ALA A 16 -0.59 -11.29 10.38
N VAL A 17 -0.65 -10.79 9.13
CA VAL A 17 -1.58 -11.32 8.12
C VAL A 17 -1.23 -12.74 7.74
N LEU A 18 0.06 -13.03 7.53
CA LEU A 18 0.53 -14.36 7.16
C LEU A 18 0.22 -15.37 8.27
N GLN A 19 0.45 -15.00 9.52
CA GLN A 19 0.15 -15.83 10.69
C GLN A 19 -1.36 -16.09 10.82
N ALA A 20 -2.19 -15.05 10.66
CA ALA A 20 -3.64 -15.19 10.70
C ALA A 20 -4.15 -16.13 9.59
N ALA A 21 -3.62 -16.01 8.37
CA ALA A 21 -3.97 -16.90 7.26
C ALA A 21 -3.47 -18.32 7.47
N HIS A 22 -2.27 -18.50 8.04
CA HIS A 22 -1.70 -19.82 8.33
C HIS A 22 -2.56 -20.62 9.29
N HIS A 23 -3.24 -19.99 10.23
CA HIS A 23 -4.16 -20.63 11.18
C HIS A 23 -5.49 -21.06 10.56
N GLU A 24 -5.85 -20.52 9.40
CA GLU A 24 -7.07 -20.95 8.71
C GLU A 24 -6.87 -22.32 8.02
N ALA A 25 -7.97 -23.09 7.94
CA ALA A 25 -7.94 -24.45 7.39
C ALA A 25 -7.39 -24.50 5.96
N HIS A 26 -7.70 -23.49 5.16
CA HIS A 26 -7.29 -23.39 3.75
C HIS A 26 -6.25 -22.29 3.50
N GLY A 27 -5.60 -21.75 4.55
CA GLY A 27 -4.60 -20.70 4.42
C GLY A 27 -5.13 -19.40 3.83
N ARG A 28 -6.44 -19.14 3.88
CA ARG A 28 -7.10 -17.98 3.25
C ARG A 28 -7.91 -17.17 4.24
N LEU A 29 -7.80 -15.85 4.11
CA LEU A 29 -8.62 -14.88 4.81
C LEU A 29 -9.46 -14.09 3.81
N LEU A 30 -10.69 -13.75 4.20
CA LEU A 30 -11.58 -12.89 3.42
C LEU A 30 -11.68 -11.51 4.08
N HIS A 31 -11.65 -10.46 3.24
CA HIS A 31 -11.80 -9.06 3.67
C HIS A 31 -10.87 -8.67 4.82
N VAL A 32 -9.57 -8.86 4.59
CA VAL A 32 -8.52 -8.44 5.52
C VAL A 32 -8.30 -6.94 5.39
N VAL A 33 -8.24 -6.25 6.52
CA VAL A 33 -7.82 -4.85 6.59
C VAL A 33 -6.62 -4.77 7.52
N VAL A 34 -5.56 -4.14 7.04
CA VAL A 34 -4.31 -3.91 7.78
C VAL A 34 -4.04 -2.42 7.79
N ALA A 35 -3.80 -1.86 8.97
CA ALA A 35 -3.41 -0.47 9.16
C ALA A 35 -1.98 -0.41 9.72
N ILE A 36 -1.14 0.46 9.14
CA ILE A 36 0.28 0.61 9.48
C ILE A 36 0.54 2.07 9.79
N ASP A 37 0.89 2.37 11.04
CA ASP A 37 1.05 3.75 11.53
C ASP A 37 2.27 4.46 10.98
N ALA A 38 3.38 3.73 10.88
CA ALA A 38 4.67 4.26 10.46
C ALA A 38 5.26 3.41 9.33
N PRO A 39 4.74 3.53 8.09
CA PRO A 39 5.27 2.79 6.95
C PRO A 39 6.69 3.26 6.64
N GLY A 40 7.67 2.50 7.11
CA GLY A 40 9.10 2.73 6.95
C GLY A 40 9.78 1.65 6.10
N PRO A 41 11.12 1.71 5.97
CA PRO A 41 11.87 0.69 5.26
C PRO A 41 11.70 -0.69 5.91
N PRO A 42 11.72 -1.76 5.10
CA PRO A 42 11.61 -3.12 5.62
C PRO A 42 12.86 -3.52 6.42
N MET A 43 12.71 -4.52 7.27
CA MET A 43 13.83 -5.19 7.93
C MET A 43 14.57 -6.04 6.89
N PRO A 44 15.91 -5.80 6.68
CA PRO A 44 16.68 -6.59 5.71
C PRO A 44 16.66 -8.10 5.99
N GLU A 45 16.61 -8.48 7.26
CA GLU A 45 16.54 -9.87 7.72
C GLU A 45 15.24 -10.55 7.25
N LEU A 46 14.11 -9.86 7.34
CA LEU A 46 12.83 -10.39 6.88
C LEU A 46 12.73 -10.43 5.35
N VAL A 47 13.32 -9.45 4.66
CA VAL A 47 13.45 -9.50 3.21
C VAL A 47 14.25 -10.73 2.80
N ALA A 48 15.42 -10.97 3.43
CA ALA A 48 16.26 -12.12 3.14
C ALA A 48 15.57 -13.45 3.42
N LEU A 49 14.81 -13.55 4.53
CA LEU A 49 14.04 -14.74 4.88
C LEU A 49 12.97 -15.07 3.83
N ASN A 50 12.23 -14.06 3.36
CA ASN A 50 11.21 -14.29 2.33
C ASN A 50 11.84 -14.60 0.98
N ASP A 51 12.93 -13.92 0.62
CA ASP A 51 13.66 -14.17 -0.63
C ASP A 51 14.25 -15.58 -0.69
N GLU A 52 14.75 -16.11 0.42
CA GLU A 52 15.21 -17.52 0.53
C GLU A 52 14.09 -18.50 0.15
N LEU A 53 12.89 -18.32 0.72
CA LEU A 53 11.73 -19.16 0.42
C LEU A 53 11.25 -18.98 -1.03
N LEU A 54 11.20 -17.75 -1.52
CA LEU A 54 10.79 -17.43 -2.88
C LEU A 54 11.74 -18.06 -3.92
N GLN A 55 13.05 -17.99 -3.68
CA GLN A 55 14.05 -18.59 -4.56
C GLN A 55 13.92 -20.11 -4.61
N GLN A 56 13.75 -20.76 -3.45
CA GLN A 56 13.53 -22.21 -3.35
C GLN A 56 12.27 -22.67 -4.10
N SER A 57 11.28 -21.79 -4.18
CA SER A 57 9.99 -22.06 -4.83
C SER A 57 9.91 -21.57 -6.28
N GLY A 58 11.01 -21.03 -6.85
CA GLY A 58 11.07 -20.53 -8.22
C GLY A 58 10.35 -19.20 -8.46
N HIS A 59 10.12 -18.43 -7.41
CA HIS A 59 9.45 -17.13 -7.49
C HIS A 59 10.44 -15.96 -7.55
N HIS A 60 9.93 -14.77 -7.88
CA HIS A 60 10.73 -13.55 -7.93
C HIS A 60 10.99 -13.01 -6.53
N CYS A 61 12.15 -12.37 -6.33
CA CYS A 61 12.52 -11.71 -5.08
C CYS A 61 11.54 -10.57 -4.72
N VAL A 62 11.50 -10.24 -3.44
CA VAL A 62 10.65 -9.21 -2.84
C VAL A 62 10.83 -7.85 -3.52
N ASP A 63 12.07 -7.43 -3.81
CA ASP A 63 12.35 -6.12 -4.42
C ASP A 63 11.82 -6.03 -5.86
N ARG A 64 11.83 -7.12 -6.62
CA ARG A 64 11.23 -7.14 -7.96
C ARG A 64 9.73 -6.90 -7.91
N VAL A 65 9.05 -7.48 -6.93
CA VAL A 65 7.62 -7.23 -6.69
C VAL A 65 7.39 -5.78 -6.26
N ALA A 66 8.17 -5.27 -5.31
CA ALA A 66 8.09 -3.88 -4.85
C ALA A 66 8.24 -2.88 -6.01
N SER A 67 9.16 -3.15 -6.93
CA SER A 67 9.43 -2.31 -8.10
C SER A 67 8.27 -2.27 -9.11
N THR A 68 7.34 -3.23 -9.07
CA THR A 68 6.10 -3.16 -9.89
C THR A 68 5.12 -2.11 -9.37
N VAL A 69 5.18 -1.77 -8.08
CA VAL A 69 4.34 -0.73 -7.44
C VAL A 69 5.04 0.63 -7.45
N PHE A 70 6.34 0.66 -7.09
CA PHE A 70 7.17 1.86 -7.18
C PHE A 70 8.63 1.49 -7.46
N PRO A 71 9.16 1.85 -8.64
CA PRO A 71 10.52 1.51 -9.08
C PRO A 71 11.54 2.47 -8.48
N SER A 72 11.90 2.31 -7.21
CA SER A 72 12.81 3.22 -6.49
C SER A 72 14.17 3.38 -7.17
N SER A 73 14.69 2.35 -7.85
CA SER A 73 15.94 2.42 -8.61
C SER A 73 15.89 3.38 -9.80
N SER A 74 14.70 3.72 -10.29
CA SER A 74 14.49 4.68 -11.37
C SER A 74 14.29 6.11 -10.87
N TYR A 75 14.06 6.31 -9.57
CA TYR A 75 13.90 7.61 -8.96
C TYR A 75 15.22 8.11 -8.38
N ALA A 76 15.76 9.18 -8.99
CA ALA A 76 16.92 9.88 -8.43
C ALA A 76 16.42 10.90 -7.39
N ASP A 77 16.35 10.47 -6.13
CA ASP A 77 15.90 11.34 -5.05
C ASP A 77 16.78 12.58 -4.92
N PRO A 78 16.22 13.80 -5.09
CA PRO A 78 16.99 15.04 -5.00
C PRO A 78 17.28 15.46 -3.55
N GLY A 79 16.78 14.75 -2.54
CA GLY A 79 16.90 15.11 -1.13
C GLY A 79 16.11 16.36 -0.76
N LEU A 80 15.15 16.79 -1.59
CA LEU A 80 14.29 17.95 -1.38
C LEU A 80 12.86 17.50 -1.12
N THR A 81 12.17 18.23 -0.24
CA THR A 81 10.74 18.04 0.01
C THR A 81 10.00 19.31 -0.42
N PHE A 82 8.87 19.14 -1.09
CA PHE A 82 8.05 20.27 -1.52
C PHE A 82 7.63 21.15 -0.34
N ASP A 83 7.83 22.44 -0.50
CA ASP A 83 7.27 23.47 0.37
C ASP A 83 6.58 24.54 -0.51
N PRO A 84 5.38 25.05 -0.13
CA PRO A 84 4.70 26.11 -0.89
C PRO A 84 5.56 27.35 -1.17
N ASP A 85 6.47 27.66 -0.27
CA ASP A 85 7.32 28.85 -0.31
C ASP A 85 8.77 28.54 -0.76
N MET A 86 9.03 27.31 -1.25
CA MET A 86 10.36 26.91 -1.70
C MET A 86 10.84 27.74 -2.90
N PRO A 87 12.16 28.01 -3.04
CA PRO A 87 12.73 28.70 -4.19
C PRO A 87 12.41 28.01 -5.51
N ALA A 88 12.22 28.80 -6.58
CA ALA A 88 11.90 28.27 -7.90
C ALA A 88 12.95 27.27 -8.44
N GLU A 89 14.23 27.49 -8.12
CA GLU A 89 15.31 26.58 -8.49
C GLU A 89 15.16 25.21 -7.81
N SER A 90 14.84 25.18 -6.50
CA SER A 90 14.61 23.95 -5.76
C SER A 90 13.36 23.22 -6.27
N LEU A 91 12.30 23.95 -6.59
CA LEU A 91 11.10 23.39 -7.21
C LEU A 91 11.42 22.76 -8.57
N ALA A 92 12.22 23.42 -9.41
CA ALA A 92 12.61 22.90 -10.71
C ALA A 92 13.42 21.59 -10.60
N ILE A 93 14.30 21.47 -9.59
CA ILE A 93 15.04 20.23 -9.32
C ILE A 93 14.08 19.10 -8.91
N LEU A 94 13.13 19.39 -8.02
CA LEU A 94 12.13 18.42 -7.57
C LEU A 94 11.22 17.96 -8.72
N ASP A 95 10.77 18.90 -9.57
CA ASP A 95 9.96 18.62 -10.75
C ASP A 95 10.74 17.79 -11.78
N SER A 96 12.04 18.11 -12.00
CA SER A 96 12.88 17.34 -12.90
C SER A 96 13.04 15.89 -12.45
N ALA A 97 13.27 15.65 -11.15
CA ALA A 97 13.40 14.29 -10.60
C ALA A 97 12.09 13.47 -10.78
N GLU A 98 10.94 14.12 -10.62
CA GLU A 98 9.63 13.52 -10.86
C GLU A 98 9.45 13.16 -12.35
N GLN A 99 9.72 14.09 -13.27
CA GLN A 99 9.57 13.88 -14.71
C GLN A 99 10.56 12.85 -15.26
N ASP A 100 11.80 12.82 -14.74
CA ASP A 100 12.79 11.83 -15.10
C ASP A 100 12.35 10.42 -14.71
N LEU A 101 11.76 10.24 -13.52
CA LEU A 101 11.18 8.97 -13.09
C LEU A 101 10.14 8.48 -14.10
N TYR A 102 9.18 9.33 -14.47
CA TYR A 102 8.10 8.96 -15.38
C TYR A 102 8.61 8.66 -16.78
N SER A 103 9.51 9.48 -17.28
CA SER A 103 10.11 9.34 -18.62
C SER A 103 10.92 8.05 -18.74
N ARG A 104 11.81 7.79 -17.79
CA ARG A 104 12.62 6.57 -17.76
C ARG A 104 11.74 5.33 -17.68
N TYR A 105 10.73 5.35 -16.82
CA TYR A 105 9.86 4.20 -16.67
C TYR A 105 9.04 3.92 -17.93
N ARG A 106 8.45 4.93 -18.56
CA ARG A 106 7.74 4.78 -19.83
C ARG A 106 8.62 4.20 -20.94
N THR A 107 9.88 4.62 -20.99
CA THR A 107 10.85 4.07 -21.95
C THR A 107 11.14 2.60 -21.70
N MET A 108 11.16 2.15 -20.44
CA MET A 108 11.43 0.75 -20.09
C MET A 108 10.16 -0.13 -20.16
N LEU A 109 8.97 0.45 -20.08
CA LEU A 109 7.71 -0.30 -19.95
C LEU A 109 7.50 -1.35 -21.07
N PRO A 110 7.75 -1.08 -22.35
CA PRO A 110 7.64 -2.10 -23.41
C PRO A 110 8.55 -3.31 -23.18
N GLN A 111 9.77 -3.07 -22.70
CA GLN A 111 10.69 -4.16 -22.38
C GLN A 111 10.25 -4.92 -21.12
N LEU A 112 9.73 -4.22 -20.10
CA LEU A 112 9.20 -4.88 -18.91
C LEU A 112 8.01 -5.79 -19.22
N GLN A 113 7.20 -5.44 -20.21
CA GLN A 113 6.04 -6.23 -20.67
C GLN A 113 6.44 -7.51 -21.44
N THR A 114 7.70 -7.64 -21.88
CA THR A 114 8.16 -8.90 -22.49
C THR A 114 8.31 -10.05 -21.49
N PHE A 115 8.31 -9.76 -20.19
CA PHE A 115 8.35 -10.78 -19.14
C PHE A 115 6.92 -11.25 -18.82
N ASP A 116 6.71 -12.55 -18.76
CA ASP A 116 5.39 -13.17 -18.57
C ASP A 116 4.60 -12.58 -17.39
N GLY A 117 5.26 -12.33 -16.25
CA GLY A 117 4.64 -11.74 -15.06
C GLY A 117 4.22 -10.27 -15.20
N ASN A 118 4.66 -9.59 -16.27
CA ASN A 118 4.37 -8.18 -16.54
C ASN A 118 3.71 -7.98 -17.91
N SER A 119 3.32 -9.04 -18.60
CA SER A 119 2.73 -8.99 -19.95
C SER A 119 1.49 -8.08 -20.02
N HIS A 120 0.74 -7.97 -18.91
CA HIS A 120 -0.42 -7.09 -18.77
C HIS A 120 -0.08 -5.72 -18.15
N GLY A 121 1.20 -5.32 -18.13
CA GLY A 121 1.69 -4.12 -17.48
C GLY A 121 1.96 -4.30 -15.98
N THR A 122 2.63 -3.31 -15.41
CA THR A 122 2.91 -3.24 -13.98
C THR A 122 1.96 -2.25 -13.31
N TYR A 123 1.82 -2.30 -11.99
CA TYR A 123 1.01 -1.31 -11.28
C TYR A 123 1.51 0.13 -11.51
N PHE A 124 2.83 0.35 -11.41
CA PHE A 124 3.39 1.66 -11.68
C PHE A 124 3.17 2.11 -13.13
N GLY A 125 3.30 1.20 -14.09
CA GLY A 125 2.98 1.48 -15.49
C GLY A 125 1.54 1.97 -15.68
N ARG A 126 0.59 1.33 -15.00
CA ARG A 126 -0.83 1.72 -15.02
C ARG A 126 -1.10 3.07 -14.34
N LEU A 127 -0.29 3.46 -13.36
CA LEU A 127 -0.39 4.78 -12.70
C LEU A 127 0.17 5.91 -13.58
N VAL A 128 1.29 5.69 -14.29
CA VAL A 128 2.01 6.75 -15.02
C VAL A 128 1.77 6.77 -16.53
N SER A 129 1.13 5.73 -17.07
CA SER A 129 0.85 5.58 -18.50
C SER A 129 -0.52 4.91 -18.69
N TRP A 130 -1.56 5.46 -18.06
CA TRP A 130 -2.92 4.98 -18.23
C TRP A 130 -3.41 5.29 -19.64
N PRO A 131 -4.03 4.36 -20.38
CA PRO A 131 -4.54 4.62 -21.72
C PRO A 131 -5.55 5.76 -21.73
N GLY A 132 -5.23 6.88 -22.38
CA GLY A 132 -6.14 7.99 -22.60
C GLY A 132 -6.93 7.82 -23.89
N LYS A 133 -7.97 8.64 -24.09
CA LYS A 133 -8.78 8.65 -25.32
C LYS A 133 -7.94 8.96 -26.57
N ASP A 134 -6.87 9.71 -26.41
CA ASP A 134 -6.07 10.26 -27.51
C ASP A 134 -4.77 9.48 -27.76
N GLY A 135 -4.57 8.32 -27.09
CA GLY A 135 -3.41 7.45 -27.29
C GLY A 135 -2.11 7.88 -26.57
N ASP A 136 -2.02 9.14 -26.11
CA ASP A 136 -0.83 9.66 -25.43
C ASP A 136 -0.70 9.19 -23.97
N GLY A 137 -1.73 8.53 -23.47
CA GLY A 137 -1.80 8.07 -22.10
C GLY A 137 -2.08 9.20 -21.10
N TYR A 138 -2.34 8.81 -19.86
CA TYR A 138 -2.66 9.72 -18.77
C TYR A 138 -1.82 9.36 -17.54
N ASN A 139 -1.06 10.32 -17.02
CA ASN A 139 -0.27 10.11 -15.80
C ASN A 139 -1.11 10.50 -14.57
N GLN A 140 -1.74 9.50 -13.95
CA GLN A 140 -2.56 9.69 -12.75
C GLN A 140 -1.72 10.24 -11.59
N LEU A 141 -0.50 9.71 -11.40
CA LEU A 141 0.38 10.08 -10.29
C LEU A 141 0.79 11.56 -10.37
N GLU A 142 1.24 12.02 -11.55
CA GLU A 142 1.58 13.43 -11.78
C GLU A 142 0.40 14.36 -11.48
N VAL A 143 -0.79 13.98 -11.93
CA VAL A 143 -2.00 14.78 -11.68
C VAL A 143 -2.30 14.87 -10.19
N ARG A 144 -2.14 13.77 -9.43
CA ARG A 144 -2.35 13.79 -7.97
C ARG A 144 -1.30 14.63 -7.25
N VAL A 145 -0.03 14.52 -7.61
CA VAL A 145 1.02 15.39 -7.07
C VAL A 145 0.68 16.87 -7.30
N ARG A 146 0.31 17.23 -8.53
CA ARG A 146 -0.07 18.62 -8.89
C ARG A 146 -1.29 19.13 -8.11
N GLN A 147 -2.32 18.29 -7.96
CA GLN A 147 -3.51 18.61 -7.18
C GLN A 147 -3.20 18.81 -5.70
N LEU A 148 -2.43 17.91 -5.10
CA LEU A 148 -2.06 17.97 -3.69
C LEU A 148 -1.17 19.18 -3.38
N ARG A 149 -0.19 19.50 -4.23
CA ARG A 149 0.60 20.74 -4.14
C ARG A 149 -0.28 21.98 -4.23
N GLY A 150 -1.25 22.00 -5.15
CA GLY A 150 -2.22 23.08 -5.28
C GLY A 150 -3.08 23.28 -4.03
N ARG A 151 -3.49 22.22 -3.40
CA ARG A 151 -4.25 22.25 -2.13
C ARG A 151 -3.39 22.75 -0.97
N ARG A 152 -2.15 22.28 -0.87
CA ARG A 152 -1.22 22.72 0.16
C ARG A 152 -0.94 24.23 0.07
N ARG A 153 -0.74 24.77 -1.13
CA ARG A 153 -0.60 26.22 -1.37
C ARG A 153 -1.84 27.01 -0.94
N ARG A 154 -3.04 26.46 -1.14
CA ARG A 154 -4.31 27.12 -0.81
C ARG A 154 -4.79 26.84 0.60
N LYS A 155 -4.07 26.03 1.39
CA LYS A 155 -4.46 25.57 2.73
C LYS A 155 -5.83 24.89 2.78
N TRP A 156 -6.24 24.22 1.70
CA TRP A 156 -7.48 23.44 1.64
C TRP A 156 -7.26 22.03 2.20
N SER A 157 -8.23 21.56 3.01
CA SER A 157 -8.15 20.28 3.69
C SER A 157 -8.83 19.12 2.97
N SER A 158 -9.68 19.36 1.96
CA SER A 158 -10.43 18.29 1.30
C SER A 158 -9.59 17.55 0.25
N THR A 159 -9.57 16.21 0.33
CA THR A 159 -8.91 15.31 -0.62
C THR A 159 -9.89 14.39 -1.36
N ASN A 160 -11.18 14.73 -1.37
CA ASN A 160 -12.26 13.86 -1.88
C ASN A 160 -12.15 13.38 -3.33
N ALA A 161 -11.14 13.78 -4.08
CA ALA A 161 -10.90 13.34 -5.45
C ALA A 161 -9.41 13.00 -5.68
N ALA A 162 -8.70 12.60 -4.65
CA ALA A 162 -7.29 12.26 -4.74
C ALA A 162 -7.09 10.74 -4.75
N ASP A 163 -7.77 10.06 -5.63
CA ASP A 163 -7.65 8.63 -5.85
C ASP A 163 -6.96 8.30 -7.17
N MET A 164 -6.41 7.11 -7.25
CA MET A 164 -5.82 6.51 -8.45
C MET A 164 -6.33 5.10 -8.60
N THR A 165 -6.55 4.67 -9.83
CA THR A 165 -7.00 3.32 -10.11
C THR A 165 -6.07 2.62 -11.09
N THR A 166 -5.88 1.34 -10.91
CA THR A 166 -5.30 0.47 -11.92
C THR A 166 -6.38 -0.29 -12.69
N ASP A 167 -7.62 -0.12 -12.25
CA ASP A 167 -8.83 -0.65 -12.86
C ASP A 167 -9.85 0.48 -12.93
N ASP A 168 -10.50 0.71 -14.09
CA ASP A 168 -11.46 1.80 -14.26
C ASP A 168 -12.89 1.26 -14.37
N PRO A 169 -13.72 1.40 -13.34
CA PRO A 169 -15.09 0.92 -13.35
C PRO A 169 -16.08 1.84 -14.08
N VAL A 170 -15.67 3.04 -14.50
CA VAL A 170 -16.62 4.11 -14.88
C VAL A 170 -17.20 3.95 -16.29
N TRP A 171 -16.54 3.21 -17.18
CA TRP A 171 -16.92 3.24 -18.59
C TRP A 171 -17.41 1.93 -19.20
N SER A 172 -17.29 0.82 -18.53
CA SER A 172 -17.49 -0.48 -19.18
C SER A 172 -18.65 -1.32 -18.62
N GLY A 173 -19.57 -0.71 -17.89
CA GLY A 173 -20.57 -1.56 -17.22
C GLY A 173 -19.92 -2.64 -16.35
N GLY A 174 -18.68 -2.42 -15.94
CA GLY A 174 -17.94 -3.29 -15.06
C GLY A 174 -16.53 -3.70 -15.51
N LEU A 175 -16.15 -3.55 -16.78
CA LEU A 175 -14.85 -3.99 -17.26
C LEU A 175 -14.29 -2.98 -18.26
N ARG A 176 -13.17 -2.32 -17.90
CA ARG A 176 -12.36 -1.56 -18.85
C ARG A 176 -11.07 -2.27 -19.13
N GLU A 177 -10.77 -2.39 -20.38
CA GLU A 177 -9.51 -2.93 -20.86
C GLU A 177 -8.40 -1.90 -20.65
N TYR A 178 -7.39 -2.26 -19.89
CA TYR A 178 -6.08 -1.60 -19.96
C TYR A 178 -5.33 -2.09 -21.20
N ASP A 179 -5.45 -3.37 -21.48
CA ASP A 179 -5.10 -4.01 -22.76
C ASP A 179 -6.17 -5.04 -23.14
N ALA A 180 -6.07 -5.60 -24.35
CA ALA A 180 -7.04 -6.57 -24.88
C ALA A 180 -7.18 -7.87 -24.05
N GLN A 181 -6.41 -8.03 -22.98
CA GLN A 181 -6.40 -9.22 -22.13
C GLN A 181 -7.00 -8.97 -20.75
N ASP A 182 -7.33 -7.73 -20.39
CA ASP A 182 -7.91 -7.40 -19.08
C ASP A 182 -9.28 -8.05 -18.84
N GLU A 183 -9.99 -8.47 -19.88
CA GLU A 183 -11.25 -9.21 -19.79
C GLU A 183 -11.07 -10.70 -19.43
N ARG A 184 -9.85 -11.22 -19.48
CA ARG A 184 -9.60 -12.62 -19.16
C ARG A 184 -9.77 -12.87 -17.66
N PRO A 185 -10.26 -14.08 -17.27
CA PRO A 185 -10.41 -14.43 -15.86
C PRO A 185 -9.07 -14.57 -15.11
N PHE A 186 -7.93 -14.50 -15.83
CA PHE A 186 -6.58 -14.64 -15.29
C PHE A 186 -5.68 -13.52 -15.81
N GLY A 187 -4.69 -13.10 -15.02
CA GLY A 187 -3.68 -12.13 -15.43
C GLY A 187 -4.07 -10.66 -15.23
N PHE A 188 -5.25 -10.36 -14.68
CA PHE A 188 -5.64 -8.99 -14.36
C PHE A 188 -4.94 -8.46 -13.09
N PRO A 189 -4.82 -7.13 -12.92
CA PRO A 189 -4.18 -6.54 -11.75
C PRO A 189 -4.95 -6.85 -10.46
N CYS A 190 -4.20 -7.29 -9.43
CA CYS A 190 -4.78 -7.51 -8.11
C CYS A 190 -4.95 -6.21 -7.32
N LEU A 191 -4.01 -5.27 -7.43
CA LEU A 191 -4.18 -3.91 -6.91
C LEU A 191 -5.14 -3.17 -7.86
N VAL A 192 -6.25 -2.71 -7.33
CA VAL A 192 -7.31 -2.08 -8.15
C VAL A 192 -7.51 -0.62 -7.85
N HIS A 193 -7.20 -0.18 -6.64
CA HIS A 193 -7.47 1.19 -6.21
C HIS A 193 -6.45 1.67 -5.18
N ILE A 194 -6.07 2.94 -5.28
CA ILE A 194 -5.27 3.65 -4.29
C ILE A 194 -6.01 4.95 -3.99
N ASP A 195 -6.44 5.12 -2.75
CA ASP A 195 -7.01 6.38 -2.27
C ASP A 195 -5.96 7.15 -1.47
N ILE A 196 -5.96 8.47 -1.63
CA ILE A 196 -5.06 9.39 -0.93
C ILE A 196 -5.92 10.33 -0.10
N SER A 197 -5.73 10.30 1.20
CA SER A 197 -6.39 11.21 2.12
C SER A 197 -5.36 12.05 2.88
N VAL A 198 -5.74 13.30 3.21
CA VAL A 198 -4.90 14.19 4.02
C VAL A 198 -5.73 14.70 5.20
N VAL A 199 -5.28 14.35 6.39
CA VAL A 199 -5.86 14.80 7.66
C VAL A 199 -4.75 15.33 8.55
N ASN A 200 -4.95 16.50 9.15
CA ASN A 200 -3.97 17.14 10.04
C ASN A 200 -2.55 17.23 9.44
N ASN A 201 -2.44 17.61 8.16
CA ASN A 201 -1.18 17.68 7.42
C ASN A 201 -0.48 16.33 7.17
N ARG A 202 -1.11 15.20 7.49
CA ARG A 202 -0.58 13.86 7.24
C ARG A 202 -1.28 13.23 6.04
N LEU A 203 -0.49 12.75 5.09
CA LEU A 203 -0.93 12.05 3.89
C LEU A 203 -1.01 10.56 4.18
N SER A 204 -2.19 9.99 4.06
CA SER A 204 -2.44 8.56 4.24
C SER A 204 -2.80 7.90 2.91
N LEU A 205 -2.43 6.64 2.75
CA LEU A 205 -2.77 5.81 1.59
C LEU A 205 -3.67 4.65 2.00
N LEU A 206 -4.71 4.39 1.20
CA LEU A 206 -5.44 3.14 1.20
C LEU A 206 -5.19 2.42 -0.12
N ALA A 207 -4.74 1.17 -0.07
CA ALA A 207 -4.61 0.29 -1.23
C ALA A 207 -5.60 -0.87 -1.16
N VAL A 208 -6.31 -1.14 -2.27
CA VAL A 208 -7.31 -2.20 -2.36
C VAL A 208 -6.85 -3.28 -3.32
N TYR A 209 -6.81 -4.52 -2.82
CA TYR A 209 -6.44 -5.72 -3.58
C TYR A 209 -7.62 -6.69 -3.72
N ARG A 210 -7.83 -7.23 -4.90
CA ARG A 210 -8.78 -8.35 -5.12
C ARG A 210 -8.27 -9.64 -4.50
N ASN A 211 -7.00 -9.97 -4.80
CA ASN A 211 -6.31 -11.12 -4.26
C ASN A 211 -4.90 -10.72 -3.83
N TRP A 212 -4.48 -11.18 -2.67
CA TRP A 212 -3.20 -10.81 -2.08
C TRP A 212 -2.44 -12.08 -1.66
N TYR A 213 -1.49 -12.47 -2.48
CA TYR A 213 -0.63 -13.62 -2.27
C TYR A 213 0.42 -13.29 -1.22
N LEU A 214 0.25 -13.84 -0.02
CA LEU A 214 0.93 -13.35 1.18
C LEU A 214 2.44 -13.58 1.16
N ILE A 215 2.91 -14.67 0.55
CA ILE A 215 4.34 -14.99 0.47
C ILE A 215 4.95 -14.37 -0.79
N GLU A 216 4.33 -14.61 -1.95
CA GLU A 216 4.91 -14.22 -3.24
C GLU A 216 4.85 -12.71 -3.51
N LYS A 217 3.83 -12.02 -3.00
CA LYS A 217 3.53 -10.66 -3.42
C LYS A 217 3.36 -9.66 -2.27
N ALA A 218 2.74 -10.06 -1.16
CA ALA A 218 2.27 -9.10 -0.17
C ALA A 218 3.40 -8.27 0.44
N TYR A 219 4.51 -8.90 0.82
CA TYR A 219 5.62 -8.16 1.42
C TYR A 219 6.25 -7.17 0.43
N GLY A 220 6.49 -7.59 -0.82
CA GLY A 220 6.94 -6.70 -1.88
C GLY A 220 5.94 -5.57 -2.19
N ASN A 221 4.65 -5.88 -2.17
CA ASN A 221 3.61 -4.85 -2.36
C ASN A 221 3.62 -3.82 -1.23
N LEU A 222 3.75 -4.22 0.03
CA LEU A 222 3.86 -3.30 1.18
C LEU A 222 5.09 -2.40 1.06
N ILE A 223 6.24 -2.95 0.66
CA ILE A 223 7.46 -2.18 0.41
C ILE A 223 7.24 -1.19 -0.74
N GLY A 224 6.65 -1.63 -1.84
CA GLY A 224 6.36 -0.78 -2.99
C GLY A 224 5.37 0.36 -2.66
N LEU A 225 4.32 0.06 -1.90
CA LEU A 225 3.36 1.06 -1.41
C LEU A 225 4.01 2.06 -0.45
N THR A 226 4.89 1.60 0.43
CA THR A 226 5.67 2.48 1.31
C THR A 226 6.54 3.44 0.52
N ARG A 227 7.24 2.94 -0.50
CA ARG A 227 8.06 3.78 -1.41
C ARG A 227 7.21 4.81 -2.15
N LEU A 228 6.05 4.42 -2.67
CA LEU A 228 5.09 5.33 -3.30
C LEU A 228 4.58 6.39 -2.32
N HIS A 229 4.29 5.99 -1.10
CA HIS A 229 3.83 6.87 -0.03
C HIS A 229 4.88 7.92 0.33
N HIS A 230 6.14 7.52 0.52
CA HIS A 230 7.26 8.43 0.75
C HIS A 230 7.46 9.39 -0.42
N PHE A 231 7.41 8.90 -1.66
CA PHE A 231 7.48 9.74 -2.86
C PHE A 231 6.37 10.79 -2.87
N LEU A 232 5.12 10.40 -2.62
CA LEU A 232 4.00 11.33 -2.56
C LEU A 232 4.17 12.36 -1.45
N ALA A 233 4.58 11.95 -0.25
CA ALA A 233 4.84 12.86 0.87
C ALA A 233 5.94 13.87 0.52
N GLN A 234 7.04 13.41 -0.05
CA GLN A 234 8.16 14.26 -0.50
C GLN A 234 7.73 15.25 -1.57
N GLN A 235 7.03 14.77 -2.61
CA GLN A 235 6.58 15.59 -3.73
C GLN A 235 5.50 16.61 -3.36
N THR A 236 4.79 16.41 -2.26
CA THR A 236 3.65 17.25 -1.88
C THR A 236 3.86 18.04 -0.59
N GLY A 237 4.90 17.71 0.18
CA GLY A 237 5.26 18.35 1.43
C GLY A 237 4.35 17.99 2.61
N TYR A 238 3.50 16.98 2.48
CA TYR A 238 2.76 16.45 3.61
C TYR A 238 3.63 15.50 4.43
N GLU A 239 3.33 15.39 5.70
CA GLU A 239 3.91 14.37 6.57
C GLU A 239 3.36 13.00 6.21
N LEU A 240 4.14 11.94 6.49
CA LEU A 240 3.64 10.57 6.33
C LEU A 240 2.51 10.31 7.32
N GLY A 241 1.40 9.83 6.78
CA GLY A 241 0.27 9.31 7.51
C GLY A 241 0.28 7.79 7.58
N GLU A 242 -0.89 7.22 7.75
CA GLU A 242 -1.12 5.79 7.80
C GLU A 242 -1.09 5.15 6.40
N LEU A 243 -0.57 3.94 6.32
CA LEU A 243 -0.75 3.07 5.15
C LEU A 243 -1.76 1.98 5.50
N MET A 244 -2.89 1.97 4.81
CA MET A 244 -3.92 0.95 4.97
C MET A 244 -3.99 0.06 3.73
N VAL A 245 -4.13 -1.23 3.94
CA VAL A 245 -4.37 -2.21 2.86
C VAL A 245 -5.65 -2.97 3.15
N HIS A 246 -6.55 -3.02 2.18
CA HIS A 246 -7.69 -3.92 2.15
C HIS A 246 -7.47 -4.99 1.08
N ALA A 247 -7.55 -6.26 1.45
CA ALA A 247 -7.55 -7.38 0.53
C ALA A 247 -8.87 -8.15 0.61
N THR A 248 -9.55 -8.35 -0.54
CA THR A 248 -10.77 -9.17 -0.58
C THR A 248 -10.44 -10.62 -0.24
N VAL A 249 -9.35 -11.13 -0.78
CA VAL A 249 -8.80 -12.46 -0.45
C VAL A 249 -7.31 -12.29 -0.14
N ALA A 250 -6.87 -12.80 1.01
CA ALA A 250 -5.45 -12.95 1.33
C ALA A 250 -5.13 -14.45 1.43
N ASP A 251 -4.14 -14.91 0.65
CA ASP A 251 -3.83 -16.33 0.46
C ASP A 251 -2.37 -16.63 0.83
N ALA A 252 -2.18 -17.51 1.82
CA ALA A 252 -0.87 -17.98 2.28
C ALA A 252 -0.45 -19.27 1.60
N GLN A 253 -1.35 -19.96 0.92
CA GLN A 253 -1.09 -21.25 0.29
C GLN A 253 -1.08 -21.11 -1.22
N GLN A 254 0.12 -21.09 -1.80
CA GLN A 254 0.25 -21.06 -3.24
C GLN A 254 1.28 -22.06 -3.74
N HIS A 255 0.84 -22.81 -4.75
CA HIS A 255 1.63 -23.72 -5.58
C HIS A 255 2.71 -24.51 -4.78
N ALA A 256 3.96 -24.34 -5.02
CA ALA A 256 5.03 -25.14 -4.41
C ALA A 256 5.31 -24.85 -2.90
N ILE A 257 4.62 -23.88 -2.29
CA ILE A 257 4.89 -23.46 -0.90
C ILE A 257 4.03 -24.27 0.07
N THR A 258 4.66 -25.13 0.85
CA THR A 258 3.96 -26.00 1.79
C THR A 258 3.60 -25.28 3.11
N LYS A 259 2.56 -25.78 3.79
CA LYS A 259 2.19 -25.28 5.13
C LYS A 259 3.34 -25.35 6.13
N VAL A 260 4.21 -26.36 6.03
CA VAL A 260 5.39 -26.53 6.89
C VAL A 260 6.43 -25.43 6.61
N ALA A 261 6.66 -25.10 5.34
CA ALA A 261 7.57 -24.01 4.97
C ALA A 261 7.06 -22.64 5.47
N VAL A 262 5.75 -22.40 5.41
CA VAL A 262 5.12 -21.20 5.98
C VAL A 262 5.30 -21.14 7.49
N ALA A 263 5.12 -22.25 8.21
CA ALA A 263 5.34 -22.30 9.66
C ALA A 263 6.80 -21.95 10.01
N ALA A 264 7.76 -22.56 9.33
CA ALA A 264 9.19 -22.29 9.56
C ALA A 264 9.57 -20.84 9.26
N LEU A 265 8.98 -20.23 8.20
CA LEU A 265 9.14 -18.82 7.89
C LEU A 265 8.60 -17.93 9.02
N LEU A 266 7.40 -18.24 9.52
CA LEU A 266 6.75 -17.48 10.61
C LEU A 266 7.56 -17.55 11.92
N ASP A 267 8.07 -18.72 12.28
CA ASP A 267 8.90 -18.87 13.48
C ASP A 267 10.13 -17.97 13.41
N ARG A 268 10.90 -18.05 12.31
CA ARG A 268 12.08 -17.20 12.06
C ARG A 268 11.72 -15.71 12.00
N ALA A 269 10.62 -15.36 11.34
CA ALA A 269 10.18 -13.97 11.23
C ALA A 269 9.79 -13.37 12.58
N ASN A 270 9.09 -14.13 13.44
CA ASN A 270 8.74 -13.69 14.77
C ASN A 270 9.98 -13.51 15.66
N GLU A 271 11.00 -14.37 15.54
CA GLU A 271 12.28 -14.19 16.22
C GLU A 271 12.96 -12.87 15.82
N GLN A 272 12.99 -12.56 14.52
CA GLN A 272 13.56 -11.29 14.04
C GLN A 272 12.78 -10.07 14.53
N LEU A 273 11.45 -10.13 14.50
CA LEU A 273 10.62 -9.05 15.03
C LEU A 273 10.82 -8.84 16.53
N ALA A 274 11.01 -9.91 17.30
CA ALA A 274 11.27 -9.84 18.74
C ALA A 274 12.67 -9.27 19.05
N ALA A 275 13.66 -9.51 18.18
CA ALA A 275 15.02 -9.03 18.34
C ALA A 275 15.19 -7.54 17.94
N ARG A 276 14.16 -6.89 17.38
CA ARG A 276 14.23 -5.49 16.93
C ARG A 276 14.51 -4.55 18.10
N PRO A 277 15.59 -3.73 18.05
CA PRO A 277 15.89 -2.73 19.07
C PRO A 277 14.76 -1.69 19.15
N GLY A 278 14.26 -1.39 20.33
CA GLY A 278 13.21 -0.38 20.54
C GLY A 278 11.81 -0.94 20.79
N ARG A 279 11.63 -2.27 20.79
CA ARG A 279 10.43 -2.89 21.35
C ARG A 279 10.61 -3.00 22.87
N GLU A 280 10.62 -1.86 23.58
CA GLU A 280 10.36 -1.90 25.01
C GLU A 280 8.97 -2.51 25.19
N THR A 281 8.96 -3.62 25.85
CA THR A 281 7.78 -4.35 26.26
C THR A 281 6.78 -3.40 26.92
N ALA A 282 5.75 -2.99 26.20
CA ALA A 282 4.52 -2.48 26.79
C ALA A 282 3.79 -3.62 27.54
N ALA A 283 4.54 -4.47 28.21
CA ALA A 283 4.11 -5.53 29.09
C ALA A 283 4.31 -5.12 30.54
N ASN A 284 3.87 -3.89 30.91
CA ASN A 284 3.60 -3.55 32.31
C ASN A 284 2.74 -2.30 32.37
N GLY A 285 1.46 -2.49 32.66
CA GLY A 285 0.69 -1.53 33.42
C GLY A 285 -0.14 -0.52 32.65
N VAL A 286 -1.22 -0.95 32.02
CA VAL A 286 -2.47 -0.19 32.16
C VAL A 286 -3.56 -1.21 32.56
N ALA A 287 -3.71 -1.41 33.85
CA ALA A 287 -4.96 -1.89 34.42
C ALA A 287 -5.99 -0.78 34.17
N VAL A 288 -6.78 -0.89 33.12
CA VAL A 288 -7.97 -0.08 32.94
C VAL A 288 -8.99 -0.57 33.95
N THR A 289 -9.05 0.09 35.07
CA THR A 289 -10.15 0.01 36.03
C THR A 289 -11.42 0.47 35.30
N ARG A 290 -12.22 -0.49 34.85
CA ARG A 290 -13.61 -0.23 34.48
C ARG A 290 -14.38 0.07 35.75
N GLU A 291 -14.46 1.33 36.12
CA GLU A 291 -15.52 1.80 37.02
C GLU A 291 -16.85 1.81 36.25
N LEU A 292 -17.61 0.78 36.47
CA LEU A 292 -19.03 0.77 36.17
C LEU A 292 -19.71 1.73 37.15
N SER A 293 -19.88 2.98 36.77
CA SER A 293 -20.79 3.87 37.47
C SER A 293 -22.22 3.46 37.14
N SER A 294 -22.82 2.73 38.09
CA SER A 294 -24.24 2.56 38.20
C SER A 294 -24.87 3.92 38.58
N SER A 295 -25.45 4.63 37.64
CA SER A 295 -26.34 5.76 37.92
C SER A 295 -27.78 5.34 37.68
N SER A 296 -28.42 5.28 38.84
CA SER A 296 -29.82 5.19 39.18
C SER A 296 -30.83 5.85 38.23
N HIS A 297 -31.91 5.14 38.08
CA HIS A 297 -33.19 5.56 37.55
C HIS A 297 -33.66 6.94 38.05
N GLY A 298 -33.79 7.89 37.11
CA GLY A 298 -34.57 9.11 37.28
C GLY A 298 -35.89 8.98 36.52
N ARG A 299 -37.00 8.93 37.26
CA ARG A 299 -38.38 8.95 36.77
C ARG A 299 -38.63 10.22 35.95
N ILE A 300 -39.25 10.05 34.81
CA ILE A 300 -39.88 11.14 34.05
C ILE A 300 -41.27 11.35 34.61
N PRO A 301 -41.67 12.56 35.00
CA PRO A 301 -43.06 12.88 35.29
C PRO A 301 -43.82 13.18 33.99
N ALA A 302 -44.99 12.58 33.88
CA ALA A 302 -46.02 12.93 32.90
C ALA A 302 -46.61 14.30 33.26
N GLY A 303 -46.79 15.16 32.27
CA GLY A 303 -47.43 16.48 32.40
C GLY A 303 -47.85 17.02 31.05
N THR A 304 -49.02 16.70 30.61
CA THR A 304 -50.25 17.48 30.26
C THR A 304 -50.06 18.54 29.15
N SER A 305 -50.74 18.25 28.09
CA SER A 305 -51.53 19.09 27.15
C SER A 305 -51.52 20.61 27.34
N ARG A 306 -51.13 21.35 26.35
CA ARG A 306 -51.96 22.26 25.55
C ARG A 306 -51.31 22.57 24.19
#